data_df7a69f1dfb0580aaa282b2d4b6dda02
#
_entry.id   df7a69f1dfb0580aaa282b2d4b6dda02
#
_cell.length_a   1.000
_cell.length_b   1.000
_cell.length_c   1.000
_cell.angle_alpha   90.00
_cell.angle_beta   90.00
_cell.angle_gamma   90.00
#
_symmetry.space_group_name_H-M   'P 1'
#
loop_
_entity.id
_entity.type
_entity.pdbx_description
1 polymer ?
#
loop_
_entity_poly.entity_id
_entity_poly.type
_entity_poly.pdbx_seq_one_letter_code
_entity_poly.pdbx_strand_id
1 'polypeptide(L)'
;MRKLFAAVTAALIALATAAQAENDKPGAFDYYVLSLSWSPNWCLAEGDARNSEQCETGSGHGWILHGLWPQFHRGYPSFCQTAERPPSRGMTAKMADIMGTSGLAWHQWKKHGTCTGLSAAAYYALSREAYARVVRPAIFRKLDRKVLLPASVVEEAFLKSNPEMAADGVTITCRKDRIQEARICLSKSLDPVPCGQDVVRDCTLKKAVFAPLR
;
A
#
# COMPACT_ATOMS: atom_id res chain seq x y z
N MET A 1 18.21 -15.71 -44.60
CA MET A 1 17.05 -15.09 -43.96
C MET A 1 16.83 -15.55 -42.50
N ARG A 2 16.99 -16.84 -42.16
CA ARG A 2 16.79 -17.33 -40.77
C ARG A 2 17.74 -16.74 -39.69
N LYS A 3 18.99 -16.43 -40.05
CA LYS A 3 19.99 -15.88 -39.10
C LYS A 3 19.80 -14.39 -38.75
N LEU A 4 19.19 -13.61 -39.63
CA LEU A 4 18.87 -12.20 -39.37
C LEU A 4 17.69 -12.03 -38.41
N PHE A 5 16.69 -12.90 -38.47
CA PHE A 5 15.55 -12.85 -37.55
C PHE A 5 15.94 -13.19 -36.09
N ALA A 6 16.87 -14.12 -35.89
CA ALA A 6 17.36 -14.48 -34.55
C ALA A 6 18.13 -13.34 -33.87
N ALA A 7 18.92 -12.57 -34.64
CA ALA A 7 19.70 -11.45 -34.13
C ALA A 7 18.80 -10.26 -33.70
N VAL A 8 17.74 -9.98 -34.45
CA VAL A 8 16.79 -8.89 -34.12
C VAL A 8 15.97 -9.22 -32.87
N THR A 9 15.56 -10.47 -32.70
CA THR A 9 14.79 -10.90 -31.53
C THR A 9 15.62 -10.84 -30.25
N ALA A 10 16.90 -11.21 -30.31
CA ALA A 10 17.81 -11.14 -29.16
C ALA A 10 18.11 -9.71 -28.74
N ALA A 11 18.24 -8.76 -29.69
CA ALA A 11 18.47 -7.35 -29.40
C ALA A 11 17.24 -6.69 -28.75
N LEU A 12 16.02 -7.04 -29.16
CA LEU A 12 14.79 -6.52 -28.55
C LEU A 12 14.58 -7.00 -27.13
N ILE A 13 14.94 -8.26 -26.81
CA ILE A 13 14.87 -8.80 -25.44
C ILE A 13 15.88 -8.13 -24.53
N ALA A 14 17.09 -7.85 -25.01
CA ALA A 14 18.13 -7.18 -24.23
C ALA A 14 17.77 -5.71 -23.90
N LEU A 15 17.09 -4.99 -24.81
CA LEU A 15 16.62 -3.62 -24.58
C LEU A 15 15.48 -3.58 -23.54
N ALA A 16 14.57 -4.56 -23.54
CA ALA A 16 13.48 -4.62 -22.57
C ALA A 16 13.99 -4.89 -21.14
N THR A 17 15.02 -5.72 -20.97
CA THR A 17 15.62 -6.01 -19.65
C THR A 17 16.42 -4.83 -19.10
N ALA A 18 17.06 -4.04 -19.95
CA ALA A 18 17.79 -2.84 -19.54
C ALA A 18 16.86 -1.74 -19.03
N ALA A 19 15.71 -1.54 -19.67
CA ALA A 19 14.71 -0.55 -19.24
C ALA A 19 14.09 -0.89 -17.87
N GLN A 20 13.90 -2.18 -17.55
CA GLN A 20 13.40 -2.61 -16.25
C GLN A 20 14.46 -2.43 -15.14
N ALA A 21 15.71 -2.70 -15.42
CA ALA A 21 16.81 -2.54 -14.45
C ALA A 21 17.07 -1.05 -14.10
N GLU A 22 16.74 -0.12 -14.98
CA GLU A 22 16.88 1.32 -14.74
C GLU A 22 15.77 1.86 -13.82
N ASN A 23 14.58 1.27 -13.88
CA ASN A 23 13.44 1.65 -13.05
C ASN A 23 13.53 1.10 -11.60
N ASP A 24 14.39 0.13 -11.32
CA ASP A 24 14.51 -0.49 -9.99
C ASP A 24 15.68 0.08 -9.15
N LYS A 25 16.16 1.29 -9.47
CA LYS A 25 17.19 1.97 -8.66
C LYS A 25 16.61 2.53 -7.37
N PRO A 26 17.23 2.26 -6.21
CA PRO A 26 16.84 2.90 -4.96
C PRO A 26 16.82 4.43 -5.07
N GLY A 27 15.75 5.07 -4.61
CA GLY A 27 15.56 6.52 -4.66
C GLY A 27 14.97 7.06 -5.96
N ALA A 28 14.94 6.26 -7.04
CA ALA A 28 14.34 6.64 -8.32
C ALA A 28 12.85 6.30 -8.31
N PHE A 29 12.02 7.27 -7.98
CA PHE A 29 10.55 7.20 -8.01
C PHE A 29 9.99 8.62 -7.92
N ASP A 30 8.70 8.80 -8.21
CA ASP A 30 8.10 10.14 -8.31
C ASP A 30 7.37 10.55 -7.02
N TYR A 31 6.58 9.66 -6.42
CA TYR A 31 5.76 9.91 -5.25
C TYR A 31 5.55 8.62 -4.43
N TYR A 32 4.84 8.71 -3.30
CA TYR A 32 4.44 7.57 -2.49
C TYR A 32 2.96 7.27 -2.61
N VAL A 33 2.59 5.99 -2.55
CA VAL A 33 1.26 5.54 -2.19
C VAL A 33 1.29 5.05 -0.75
N LEU A 34 0.57 5.73 0.14
CA LEU A 34 0.23 5.21 1.46
C LEU A 34 -0.97 4.28 1.31
N SER A 35 -0.75 2.99 1.51
CA SER A 35 -1.82 1.98 1.46
C SER A 35 -2.27 1.62 2.87
N LEU A 36 -3.57 1.79 3.12
CA LEU A 36 -4.23 1.45 4.38
C LEU A 36 -5.21 0.30 4.12
N SER A 37 -5.02 -0.84 4.78
CA SER A 37 -5.93 -1.98 4.69
C SER A 37 -6.99 -1.93 5.79
N TRP A 38 -8.26 -2.23 5.44
CA TRP A 38 -9.29 -2.47 6.45
C TRP A 38 -9.11 -3.87 7.02
N SER A 39 -8.48 -3.95 8.21
CA SER A 39 -8.10 -5.20 8.86
C SER A 39 -9.24 -6.20 9.00
N PRO A 40 -10.47 -5.85 9.46
CA PRO A 40 -11.55 -6.81 9.60
C PRO A 40 -11.93 -7.51 8.30
N ASN A 41 -11.93 -6.81 7.17
CA ASN A 41 -12.23 -7.43 5.87
C ASN A 41 -11.12 -8.37 5.40
N TRP A 42 -9.85 -8.01 5.65
CA TRP A 42 -8.72 -8.86 5.35
C TRP A 42 -8.76 -10.14 6.21
N CYS A 43 -9.11 -10.01 7.48
CA CYS A 43 -9.25 -11.16 8.38
C CYS A 43 -10.30 -12.15 7.86
N LEU A 44 -11.49 -11.67 7.48
CA LEU A 44 -12.52 -12.51 6.88
C LEU A 44 -12.12 -13.15 5.54
N ALA A 45 -11.23 -12.50 4.80
CA ALA A 45 -10.82 -12.97 3.48
C ALA A 45 -9.68 -14.00 3.54
N GLU A 46 -8.72 -13.79 4.42
CA GLU A 46 -7.45 -14.51 4.43
C GLU A 46 -6.87 -14.73 5.83
N GLY A 47 -7.00 -13.73 6.72
CA GLY A 47 -6.26 -13.70 7.98
C GLY A 47 -6.65 -14.80 8.95
N ASP A 48 -7.95 -15.14 9.02
CA ASP A 48 -8.48 -16.22 9.87
C ASP A 48 -7.93 -17.58 9.45
N ALA A 49 -7.90 -17.86 8.16
CA ALA A 49 -7.34 -19.10 7.63
C ALA A 49 -5.82 -19.23 7.86
N ARG A 50 -5.15 -18.10 8.13
CA ARG A 50 -3.71 -18.03 8.43
C ARG A 50 -3.40 -17.94 9.92
N ASN A 51 -4.40 -17.95 10.79
CA ASN A 51 -4.25 -17.73 12.23
C ASN A 51 -3.41 -16.47 12.54
N SER A 52 -3.70 -15.37 11.84
CA SER A 52 -2.93 -14.14 11.98
C SER A 52 -3.25 -13.43 13.29
N GLU A 53 -2.22 -13.06 14.06
CA GLU A 53 -2.32 -12.26 15.30
C GLU A 53 -3.15 -10.98 15.10
N GLN A 54 -3.06 -10.37 13.94
CA GLN A 54 -3.86 -9.20 13.55
C GLN A 54 -5.38 -9.46 13.66
N CYS A 55 -5.80 -10.72 13.54
CA CYS A 55 -7.21 -11.12 13.47
C CYS A 55 -7.77 -11.63 14.81
N GLU A 56 -6.98 -11.62 15.86
CA GLU A 56 -7.43 -12.03 17.19
C GLU A 56 -8.58 -11.14 17.69
N THR A 57 -9.51 -11.75 18.42
CA THR A 57 -10.62 -11.02 19.04
C THR A 57 -10.06 -10.00 20.04
N GLY A 58 -10.55 -8.78 19.98
CA GLY A 58 -10.05 -7.69 20.81
C GLY A 58 -8.80 -6.98 20.28
N SER A 59 -8.25 -7.39 19.13
CA SER A 59 -7.10 -6.71 18.51
C SER A 59 -7.38 -5.23 18.19
N GLY A 60 -8.64 -4.88 17.93
CA GLY A 60 -9.07 -3.50 17.67
C GLY A 60 -8.50 -2.87 16.40
N HIS A 61 -7.85 -3.65 15.54
CA HIS A 61 -7.29 -3.18 14.28
C HIS A 61 -8.38 -2.75 13.30
N GLY A 62 -8.36 -1.48 12.91
CA GLY A 62 -9.21 -0.91 11.86
C GLY A 62 -8.42 -0.71 10.56
N TRP A 63 -8.24 0.55 10.15
CA TRP A 63 -7.33 0.91 9.07
C TRP A 63 -5.89 0.78 9.56
N ILE A 64 -5.20 -0.27 9.14
CA ILE A 64 -3.78 -0.50 9.41
C ILE A 64 -2.94 -0.05 8.22
N LEU A 65 -1.68 0.27 8.49
CA LEU A 65 -0.70 0.53 7.45
C LEU A 65 -0.37 -0.78 6.73
N HIS A 66 -0.80 -0.92 5.47
CA HIS A 66 -0.31 -2.00 4.62
C HIS A 66 1.12 -1.70 4.16
N GLY A 67 1.38 -0.46 3.70
CA GLY A 67 2.73 -0.03 3.35
C GLY A 67 2.78 1.41 2.83
N LEU A 68 4.01 1.92 2.73
CA LEU A 68 4.35 3.17 2.04
C LEU A 68 5.14 2.79 0.79
N TRP A 69 4.55 2.95 -0.39
CA TRP A 69 5.07 2.38 -1.63
C TRP A 69 5.60 3.45 -2.57
N PRO A 70 6.89 3.45 -2.92
CA PRO A 70 7.39 4.27 -4.01
C PRO A 70 6.64 3.96 -5.32
N GLN A 71 6.28 5.01 -6.05
CA GLN A 71 5.55 4.93 -7.32
C GLN A 71 6.21 5.79 -8.38
N PHE A 72 6.11 5.38 -9.63
CA PHE A 72 6.26 6.27 -10.78
C PHE A 72 4.89 6.81 -11.19
N HIS A 73 4.85 7.83 -12.04
CA HIS A 73 3.58 8.26 -12.65
C HIS A 73 2.92 7.13 -13.47
N ARG A 74 3.71 6.11 -13.85
CA ARG A 74 3.24 4.86 -14.43
C ARG A 74 4.10 3.70 -13.94
N GLY A 75 3.49 2.77 -13.22
CA GLY A 75 4.17 1.62 -12.60
C GLY A 75 4.84 1.96 -11.27
N TYR A 76 5.59 1.02 -10.75
CA TYR A 76 6.27 1.15 -9.46
C TYR A 76 7.54 0.28 -9.41
N PRO A 77 8.60 0.73 -8.71
CA PRO A 77 9.78 -0.09 -8.46
C PRO A 77 9.48 -1.12 -7.37
N SER A 78 10.09 -2.29 -7.46
CA SER A 78 9.92 -3.33 -6.45
C SER A 78 11.18 -4.19 -6.30
N PHE A 79 11.45 -4.63 -5.06
CA PHE A 79 12.58 -5.50 -4.73
C PHE A 79 13.93 -4.95 -5.23
N CYS A 80 14.12 -3.63 -5.10
CA CYS A 80 15.33 -2.97 -5.58
C CYS A 80 16.57 -3.50 -4.85
N GLN A 81 17.67 -3.64 -5.60
CA GLN A 81 18.95 -3.96 -5.01
C GLN A 81 19.48 -2.73 -4.25
N THR A 82 19.77 -2.90 -2.98
CA THR A 82 20.27 -1.83 -2.10
C THR A 82 21.45 -2.32 -1.27
N ALA A 83 22.35 -1.42 -0.93
CA ALA A 83 23.43 -1.65 0.03
C ALA A 83 22.96 -1.50 1.50
N GLU A 84 21.71 -1.02 1.71
CA GLU A 84 21.16 -0.82 3.03
C GLU A 84 20.92 -2.14 3.75
N ARG A 85 21.24 -2.17 5.05
CA ARG A 85 21.06 -3.35 5.87
C ARG A 85 19.56 -3.66 6.07
N PRO A 86 19.14 -4.93 5.98
CA PRO A 86 17.79 -5.33 6.34
C PRO A 86 17.43 -4.94 7.78
N PRO A 87 16.14 -4.70 8.08
CA PRO A 87 15.70 -4.38 9.43
C PRO A 87 15.96 -5.54 10.39
N SER A 88 16.28 -5.21 11.64
CA SER A 88 16.33 -6.19 12.71
C SER A 88 14.91 -6.69 13.07
N ARG A 89 14.82 -7.84 13.76
CA ARG A 89 13.53 -8.35 14.31
C ARG A 89 12.88 -7.33 15.24
N GLY A 90 13.66 -6.60 16.05
CA GLY A 90 13.14 -5.56 16.93
C GLY A 90 12.55 -4.37 16.18
N MET A 91 13.13 -4.01 15.02
CA MET A 91 12.57 -2.93 14.17
C MET A 91 11.24 -3.34 13.55
N THR A 92 11.12 -4.55 13.01
CA THR A 92 9.87 -5.04 12.44
C THR A 92 8.79 -5.28 13.49
N ALA A 93 9.15 -5.77 14.68
CA ALA A 93 8.23 -5.94 15.80
C ALA A 93 7.61 -4.60 16.25
N LYS A 94 8.40 -3.52 16.27
CA LYS A 94 7.90 -2.17 16.58
C LYS A 94 6.88 -1.63 15.57
N MET A 95 6.79 -2.19 14.38
CA MET A 95 5.80 -1.78 13.36
C MET A 95 4.47 -2.55 13.50
N ALA A 96 4.41 -3.60 14.30
CA ALA A 96 3.22 -4.44 14.43
C ALA A 96 1.99 -3.68 14.96
N ASP A 97 2.21 -2.64 15.78
CA ASP A 97 1.16 -1.79 16.33
C ASP A 97 0.31 -1.08 15.25
N ILE A 98 0.94 -0.67 14.15
CA ILE A 98 0.26 0.01 13.03
C ILE A 98 0.10 -0.87 11.79
N MET A 99 0.87 -1.94 11.65
CA MET A 99 0.85 -2.86 10.50
C MET A 99 0.19 -4.21 10.80
N GLY A 100 -0.16 -4.48 12.05
CA GLY A 100 -0.80 -5.73 12.49
C GLY A 100 0.18 -6.87 12.74
N THR A 101 1.27 -7.00 11.98
CA THR A 101 2.30 -8.04 12.19
C THR A 101 3.70 -7.58 11.81
N SER A 102 4.71 -8.13 12.50
CA SER A 102 6.13 -7.94 12.14
C SER A 102 6.48 -8.55 10.77
N GLY A 103 5.79 -9.62 10.38
CA GLY A 103 5.97 -10.27 9.08
C GLY A 103 5.56 -9.36 7.92
N LEU A 104 4.47 -8.60 8.06
CA LEU A 104 4.08 -7.60 7.09
C LEU A 104 5.14 -6.51 6.97
N ALA A 105 5.63 -5.98 8.09
CA ALA A 105 6.70 -4.96 8.08
C ALA A 105 7.95 -5.45 7.34
N TRP A 106 8.38 -6.69 7.58
CA TRP A 106 9.50 -7.29 6.84
C TRP A 106 9.24 -7.39 5.34
N HIS A 107 8.04 -7.84 4.95
CA HIS A 107 7.66 -7.94 3.54
C HIS A 107 7.66 -6.57 2.86
N GLN A 108 7.11 -5.55 3.51
CA GLN A 108 7.04 -4.19 2.97
C GLN A 108 8.43 -3.58 2.79
N TRP A 109 9.34 -3.80 3.73
CA TRP A 109 10.73 -3.40 3.54
C TRP A 109 11.34 -4.06 2.30
N LYS A 110 11.27 -5.40 2.17
CA LYS A 110 11.86 -6.11 1.04
C LYS A 110 11.32 -5.65 -0.30
N LYS A 111 10.01 -5.46 -0.39
CA LYS A 111 9.36 -5.16 -1.68
C LYS A 111 9.44 -3.69 -2.04
N HIS A 112 9.25 -2.80 -1.10
CA HIS A 112 9.05 -1.38 -1.32
C HIS A 112 10.11 -0.51 -0.64
N GLY A 113 10.47 -0.82 0.60
CA GLY A 113 11.44 -0.05 1.37
C GLY A 113 12.80 0.02 0.72
N THR A 114 13.28 -1.09 0.15
CA THR A 114 14.55 -1.16 -0.59
C THR A 114 14.61 -0.20 -1.78
N CYS A 115 13.46 0.18 -2.33
CA CYS A 115 13.37 1.09 -3.48
C CYS A 115 13.36 2.57 -3.09
N THR A 116 13.25 2.89 -1.80
CA THR A 116 13.21 4.29 -1.35
C THR A 116 14.55 4.99 -1.32
N GLY A 117 15.67 4.25 -1.32
CA GLY A 117 17.00 4.79 -1.08
C GLY A 117 17.28 5.12 0.40
N LEU A 118 16.35 4.80 1.29
CA LEU A 118 16.46 5.02 2.73
C LEU A 118 16.98 3.77 3.44
N SER A 119 17.58 3.96 4.61
CA SER A 119 17.81 2.83 5.53
C SER A 119 16.49 2.27 6.06
N ALA A 120 16.49 1.03 6.55
CA ALA A 120 15.28 0.41 7.10
C ALA A 120 14.67 1.22 8.26
N ALA A 121 15.52 1.82 9.11
CA ALA A 121 15.07 2.68 10.20
C ALA A 121 14.38 3.93 9.67
N ALA A 122 14.97 4.61 8.69
CA ALA A 122 14.40 5.81 8.08
C ALA A 122 13.09 5.51 7.31
N TYR A 123 13.04 4.39 6.58
CA TYR A 123 11.81 3.95 5.91
C TYR A 123 10.65 3.71 6.87
N TYR A 124 10.90 3.02 8.00
CA TYR A 124 9.85 2.81 8.99
C TYR A 124 9.44 4.08 9.72
N ALA A 125 10.39 4.99 10.00
CA ALA A 125 10.08 6.29 10.57
C ALA A 125 9.18 7.11 9.61
N LEU A 126 9.54 7.18 8.33
CA LEU A 126 8.75 7.85 7.30
C LEU A 126 7.36 7.20 7.12
N SER A 127 7.29 5.87 7.17
CA SER A 127 6.03 5.13 7.08
C SER A 127 5.10 5.43 8.25
N ARG A 128 5.63 5.55 9.48
CA ARG A 128 4.87 5.98 10.66
C ARG A 128 4.39 7.42 10.53
N GLU A 129 5.26 8.30 10.06
CA GLU A 129 4.90 9.71 9.84
C GLU A 129 3.78 9.84 8.82
N ALA A 130 3.87 9.17 7.67
CA ALA A 130 2.82 9.14 6.66
C ALA A 130 1.49 8.61 7.23
N TYR A 131 1.55 7.51 7.99
CA TYR A 131 0.39 6.94 8.67
C TYR A 131 -0.23 7.89 9.71
N ALA A 132 0.59 8.64 10.44
CA ALA A 132 0.13 9.59 11.45
C ALA A 132 -0.51 10.84 10.83
N ARG A 133 0.01 11.34 9.71
CA ARG A 133 -0.50 12.53 9.02
C ARG A 133 -1.91 12.31 8.43
N VAL A 134 -2.23 11.11 7.94
CA VAL A 134 -3.53 10.81 7.35
C VAL A 134 -4.55 10.48 8.44
N VAL A 135 -5.60 11.27 8.55
CA VAL A 135 -6.71 11.04 9.49
C VAL A 135 -7.60 9.90 8.97
N ARG A 136 -7.64 8.81 9.69
CA ARG A 136 -8.49 7.66 9.37
C ARG A 136 -9.91 7.91 9.92
N PRO A 137 -10.96 7.87 9.08
CA PRO A 137 -12.32 8.24 9.49
C PRO A 137 -12.81 7.42 10.69
N ALA A 138 -13.06 8.10 11.81
CA ALA A 138 -13.44 7.46 13.08
C ALA A 138 -14.82 6.77 13.02
N ILE A 139 -15.68 7.16 12.07
CA ILE A 139 -17.01 6.60 11.91
C ILE A 139 -16.98 5.07 11.72
N PHE A 140 -15.98 4.56 11.02
CA PHE A 140 -15.85 3.13 10.76
C PHE A 140 -15.50 2.30 12.00
N ARG A 141 -14.94 2.93 13.03
CA ARG A 141 -14.66 2.26 14.30
C ARG A 141 -15.90 2.04 15.18
N LYS A 142 -17.01 2.71 14.84
CA LYS A 142 -18.28 2.66 15.58
C LYS A 142 -19.24 1.59 15.04
N LEU A 143 -18.82 0.85 14.01
CA LEU A 143 -19.65 -0.21 13.46
C LEU A 143 -19.77 -1.37 14.44
N ASP A 144 -20.98 -1.78 14.76
CA ASP A 144 -21.34 -2.90 15.64
C ASP A 144 -21.65 -4.18 14.85
N ARG A 145 -21.89 -4.05 13.55
CA ARG A 145 -22.22 -5.14 12.64
C ARG A 145 -21.65 -4.93 11.24
N LYS A 146 -21.61 -6.01 10.48
CA LYS A 146 -21.28 -5.97 9.04
C LYS A 146 -22.33 -5.14 8.29
N VAL A 147 -21.87 -4.19 7.49
CA VAL A 147 -22.69 -3.37 6.61
C VAL A 147 -22.33 -3.57 5.16
N LEU A 148 -23.25 -3.24 4.26
CA LEU A 148 -23.04 -3.16 2.82
C LEU A 148 -23.17 -1.69 2.42
N LEU A 149 -22.14 -1.12 1.84
CA LEU A 149 -22.13 0.30 1.45
C LEU A 149 -21.39 0.48 0.10
N PRO A 150 -21.70 1.56 -0.63
CA PRO A 150 -20.91 1.94 -1.79
C PRO A 150 -19.47 2.26 -1.40
N ALA A 151 -18.50 1.88 -2.23
CA ALA A 151 -17.10 2.20 -1.96
C ALA A 151 -16.84 3.72 -1.92
N SER A 152 -17.59 4.51 -2.69
CA SER A 152 -17.55 5.98 -2.66
C SER A 152 -17.83 6.59 -1.28
N VAL A 153 -18.65 5.94 -0.45
CA VAL A 153 -18.91 6.40 0.93
C VAL A 153 -17.63 6.35 1.79
N VAL A 154 -16.78 5.36 1.54
CA VAL A 154 -15.48 5.24 2.23
C VAL A 154 -14.54 6.34 1.77
N GLU A 155 -14.48 6.60 0.46
CA GLU A 155 -13.67 7.66 -0.13
C GLU A 155 -14.10 9.04 0.38
N GLU A 156 -15.40 9.36 0.32
CA GLU A 156 -15.97 10.58 0.86
C GLU A 156 -15.63 10.80 2.34
N ALA A 157 -15.63 9.71 3.14
CA ALA A 157 -15.27 9.79 4.55
C ALA A 157 -13.78 10.13 4.74
N PHE A 158 -12.88 9.61 3.89
CA PHE A 158 -11.47 9.98 3.90
C PHE A 158 -11.28 11.44 3.50
N LEU A 159 -11.88 11.89 2.40
CA LEU A 159 -11.80 13.28 1.93
C LEU A 159 -12.36 14.26 2.97
N LYS A 160 -13.49 13.93 3.60
CA LYS A 160 -14.05 14.75 4.68
C LYS A 160 -13.14 14.85 5.91
N SER A 161 -12.39 13.79 6.20
CA SER A 161 -11.48 13.76 7.34
C SER A 161 -10.12 14.40 7.06
N ASN A 162 -9.80 14.63 5.78
CA ASN A 162 -8.53 15.19 5.30
C ASN A 162 -8.83 16.23 4.20
N PRO A 163 -9.31 17.42 4.56
CA PRO A 163 -9.79 18.42 3.60
C PRO A 163 -8.72 18.97 2.67
N GLU A 164 -7.44 18.75 2.97
CA GLU A 164 -6.31 19.10 2.11
C GLU A 164 -6.12 18.14 0.93
N MET A 165 -6.82 16.98 0.93
CA MET A 165 -6.73 15.99 -0.15
C MET A 165 -7.77 16.27 -1.22
N ALA A 166 -7.36 16.16 -2.49
CA ALA A 166 -8.27 16.15 -3.63
C ALA A 166 -8.75 14.72 -3.94
N ALA A 167 -9.89 14.60 -4.62
CA ALA A 167 -10.48 13.30 -4.95
C ALA A 167 -9.54 12.41 -5.80
N ASP A 168 -8.75 13.00 -6.67
CA ASP A 168 -7.76 12.29 -7.49
C ASP A 168 -6.51 11.85 -6.72
N GLY A 169 -6.37 12.25 -5.45
CA GLY A 169 -5.30 11.83 -4.52
C GLY A 169 -5.67 10.64 -3.63
N VAL A 170 -6.94 10.18 -3.68
CA VAL A 170 -7.44 9.06 -2.86
C VAL A 170 -8.15 8.05 -3.76
N THR A 171 -7.95 6.77 -3.54
CA THR A 171 -8.69 5.70 -4.24
C THR A 171 -9.04 4.58 -3.26
N ILE A 172 -10.26 4.05 -3.37
CA ILE A 172 -10.72 2.92 -2.56
C ILE A 172 -10.74 1.68 -3.43
N THR A 173 -10.00 0.66 -3.04
CA THR A 173 -9.96 -0.60 -3.77
C THR A 173 -10.85 -1.66 -3.12
N CYS A 174 -11.35 -2.57 -3.94
CA CYS A 174 -12.08 -3.75 -3.50
C CYS A 174 -11.38 -5.03 -3.93
N ARG A 175 -11.59 -6.08 -3.15
CA ARG A 175 -11.26 -7.44 -3.53
C ARG A 175 -12.49 -8.31 -3.40
N LYS A 176 -12.93 -8.90 -4.52
CA LYS A 176 -14.21 -9.61 -4.61
C LYS A 176 -15.36 -8.66 -4.22
N ASP A 177 -16.09 -8.98 -3.17
CA ASP A 177 -17.29 -8.30 -2.70
C ASP A 177 -17.04 -7.26 -1.58
N ARG A 178 -15.77 -6.95 -1.23
CA ARG A 178 -15.44 -6.17 -0.02
C ARG A 178 -14.43 -5.09 -0.24
N ILE A 179 -14.52 -4.03 0.55
CA ILE A 179 -13.49 -2.99 0.64
C ILE A 179 -12.18 -3.63 1.08
N GLN A 180 -11.10 -3.31 0.37
CA GLN A 180 -9.77 -3.82 0.67
C GLN A 180 -8.87 -2.74 1.24
N GLU A 181 -8.62 -1.67 0.48
CA GLU A 181 -7.66 -0.63 0.83
C GLU A 181 -8.20 0.76 0.51
N ALA A 182 -7.75 1.72 1.30
CA ALA A 182 -7.67 3.12 0.92
C ALA A 182 -6.21 3.42 0.55
N ARG A 183 -5.99 3.95 -0.64
CA ARG A 183 -4.68 4.36 -1.14
C ARG A 183 -4.66 5.86 -1.26
N ILE A 184 -3.69 6.49 -0.63
CA ILE A 184 -3.51 7.93 -0.60
C ILE A 184 -2.16 8.26 -1.23
N CYS A 185 -2.15 9.15 -2.21
CA CYS A 185 -0.96 9.57 -2.91
C CYS A 185 -0.32 10.77 -2.22
N LEU A 186 0.97 10.64 -1.92
CA LEU A 186 1.75 11.61 -1.17
C LEU A 186 3.05 11.94 -1.91
N SER A 187 3.44 13.20 -1.93
CA SER A 187 4.77 13.60 -2.40
C SER A 187 5.88 12.94 -1.58
N LYS A 188 7.14 13.11 -1.98
CA LYS A 188 8.28 12.67 -1.18
C LYS A 188 8.37 13.37 0.19
N SER A 189 7.73 14.55 0.31
CA SER A 189 7.60 15.30 1.57
C SER A 189 6.33 14.94 2.36
N LEU A 190 5.58 13.96 1.88
CA LEU A 190 4.31 13.49 2.45
C LEU A 190 3.14 14.49 2.35
N ASP A 191 3.19 15.43 1.42
CA ASP A 191 2.06 16.29 1.11
C ASP A 191 1.12 15.57 0.12
N PRO A 192 -0.22 15.76 0.20
CA PRO A 192 -1.16 15.16 -0.73
C PRO A 192 -0.88 15.58 -2.17
N VAL A 193 -0.92 14.63 -3.10
CA VAL A 193 -0.74 14.84 -4.55
C VAL A 193 -1.72 13.97 -5.33
N PRO A 194 -2.05 14.33 -6.59
CA PRO A 194 -2.80 13.46 -7.48
C PRO A 194 -2.12 12.11 -7.68
N CYS A 195 -2.92 11.04 -7.74
CA CYS A 195 -2.43 9.70 -8.03
C CYS A 195 -2.14 9.51 -9.54
N GLY A 196 -1.16 8.67 -9.85
CA GLY A 196 -0.96 8.20 -11.22
C GLY A 196 -2.16 7.36 -11.71
N GLN A 197 -2.39 7.36 -13.03
CA GLN A 197 -3.55 6.69 -13.64
C GLN A 197 -3.64 5.19 -13.36
N ASP A 198 -2.55 4.52 -13.08
CA ASP A 198 -2.49 3.10 -12.75
C ASP A 198 -2.79 2.82 -11.26
N VAL A 199 -2.74 3.84 -10.41
CA VAL A 199 -3.13 3.77 -9.00
C VAL A 199 -4.61 4.05 -8.81
N VAL A 200 -5.16 5.02 -9.57
CA VAL A 200 -6.59 5.36 -9.55
C VAL A 200 -7.40 4.22 -10.14
N ARG A 201 -7.85 3.32 -9.29
CA ARG A 201 -8.67 2.14 -9.63
C ARG A 201 -9.79 1.99 -8.64
N ASP A 202 -10.72 2.97 -8.66
CA ASP A 202 -11.80 2.99 -7.70
C ASP A 202 -12.73 1.79 -7.82
N CYS A 203 -13.05 1.26 -6.68
CA CYS A 203 -14.04 0.21 -6.55
C CYS A 203 -15.42 0.73 -6.91
N THR A 204 -16.06 0.14 -7.90
CA THR A 204 -17.40 0.53 -8.39
C THR A 204 -18.55 -0.21 -7.69
N LEU A 205 -18.26 -1.05 -6.68
CA LEU A 205 -19.28 -1.79 -5.96
C LEU A 205 -20.21 -0.83 -5.19
N LYS A 206 -21.51 -0.99 -5.42
CA LYS A 206 -22.57 -0.26 -4.69
C LYS A 206 -22.93 -0.90 -3.34
N LYS A 207 -22.54 -2.16 -3.13
CA LYS A 207 -22.80 -2.97 -1.94
C LYS A 207 -21.55 -3.74 -1.53
N ALA A 208 -20.47 -3.01 -1.28
CA ALA A 208 -19.24 -3.62 -0.78
C ALA A 208 -19.36 -3.98 0.71
N VAL A 209 -18.90 -5.15 1.08
CA VAL A 209 -18.84 -5.57 2.50
C VAL A 209 -17.88 -4.69 3.26
N PHE A 210 -18.32 -4.23 4.43
CA PHE A 210 -17.50 -3.53 5.41
C PHE A 210 -17.79 -4.11 6.79
N ALA A 211 -16.83 -4.85 7.35
CA ALA A 211 -16.97 -5.57 8.61
C ALA A 211 -16.64 -4.68 9.82
N PRO A 212 -17.25 -4.91 10.99
CA PRO A 212 -16.92 -4.21 12.23
C PRO A 212 -15.52 -4.59 12.74
N LEU A 213 -15.00 -3.82 13.69
CA LEU A 213 -13.80 -4.20 14.44
C LEU A 213 -14.01 -5.52 15.19
N ARG A 214 -12.91 -6.16 15.54
CA ARG A 214 -12.90 -7.41 16.31
C ARG A 214 -12.54 -7.17 17.78
#